data_97607419842305916b34c278a25bfa05
#
_entry.id   97607419842305916b34c278a25bfa05
#
_cell.length_a   1.000
_cell.length_b   1.000
_cell.length_c   1.000
_cell.angle_alpha   90.00
_cell.angle_beta   90.00
_cell.angle_gamma   90.00
#
_symmetry.space_group_name_H-M   'P 1'
#
loop_
_entity.id
_entity.type
_entity.pdbx_description
1 polymer ?
#
loop_
_entity_poly.entity_id
_entity_poly.type
_entity_poly.pdbx_seq_one_letter_code
_entity_poly.pdbx_strand_id
1 'polypeptide(L)'
;WKDKDIKNQIFINYKQLQTKVGFKNLLKKIHIYGFAVVRNCSKNLNSVEYIAKKIGYVRNSIFGGLWTFESNNKKADSAYSNQELRPHTDSTYSNDAPGLQLLLCCKYDAKGGDSIMVDGFKLANEIKQKYKKHFKTLTNTKVKGSYIGDGVRLEAKRPIIKLNEKNNFDQISFNNYDRAPFRETNQKTINFYKAIKVFDTMANQKQYQWRHILKPGELLIFNNWRVMHGRGAFSGIRKMAGCYINKDCLLYTSDAADD
;
A
#
# COMPACT_ATOMS: atom_id res chain seq x y z
N TRP A 1 8.86 -7.41 -8.71
CA TRP A 1 10.12 -7.71 -8.02
C TRP A 1 9.95 -8.71 -6.89
N LYS A 2 11.04 -9.30 -6.47
CA LYS A 2 11.20 -10.05 -5.22
C LYS A 2 12.21 -9.32 -4.34
N ASP A 3 12.31 -9.69 -3.05
CA ASP A 3 13.21 -9.04 -2.09
C ASP A 3 14.65 -8.85 -2.63
N LYS A 4 15.22 -9.89 -3.20
CA LYS A 4 16.58 -9.87 -3.78
C LYS A 4 16.80 -8.84 -4.91
N ASP A 5 15.71 -8.38 -5.56
CA ASP A 5 15.78 -7.46 -6.69
C ASP A 5 15.83 -5.99 -6.25
N ILE A 6 15.52 -5.69 -4.98
CA ILE A 6 15.33 -4.31 -4.50
C ILE A 6 16.61 -3.64 -4.03
N LYS A 7 17.45 -4.30 -3.26
CA LYS A 7 18.69 -3.73 -2.67
C LYS A 7 18.50 -2.30 -2.16
N ASN A 8 19.44 -1.39 -2.46
CA ASN A 8 19.42 0.01 -2.03
C ASN A 8 18.79 0.98 -3.04
N GLN A 9 18.26 0.48 -4.14
CA GLN A 9 17.82 1.31 -5.27
C GLN A 9 16.58 2.17 -4.96
N ILE A 10 15.81 1.82 -3.92
CA ILE A 10 14.60 2.54 -3.52
C ILE A 10 14.84 3.76 -2.63
N PHE A 11 16.06 3.95 -2.10
CA PHE A 11 16.36 5.06 -1.22
C PHE A 11 16.70 6.33 -1.99
N ILE A 12 16.28 7.48 -1.45
CA ILE A 12 16.59 8.82 -1.95
C ILE A 12 16.70 9.79 -0.79
N ASN A 13 17.58 10.81 -0.89
CA ASN A 13 17.72 11.82 0.15
C ASN A 13 16.69 12.94 -0.04
N TYR A 14 16.09 13.44 1.04
CA TYR A 14 15.09 14.52 1.04
C TYR A 14 15.62 15.79 0.34
N LYS A 15 16.89 16.16 0.55
CA LYS A 15 17.50 17.32 -0.10
C LYS A 15 17.49 17.21 -1.63
N GLN A 16 17.59 16.00 -2.19
CA GLN A 16 17.55 15.80 -3.63
C GLN A 16 16.19 16.15 -4.24
N LEU A 17 15.10 16.06 -3.45
CA LEU A 17 13.75 16.38 -3.93
C LEU A 17 13.53 17.87 -4.19
N GLN A 18 14.45 18.72 -3.78
CA GLN A 18 14.41 20.16 -4.08
C GLN A 18 14.75 20.45 -5.56
N THR A 19 15.46 19.55 -6.23
CA THR A 19 15.80 19.68 -7.65
C THR A 19 14.82 18.90 -8.55
N LYS A 20 14.59 19.37 -9.79
CA LYS A 20 13.79 18.64 -10.80
C LYS A 20 14.32 17.22 -10.99
N VAL A 21 15.63 17.04 -11.16
CA VAL A 21 16.27 15.75 -11.38
C VAL A 21 16.03 14.78 -10.20
N GLY A 22 16.20 15.25 -8.98
CA GLY A 22 15.98 14.42 -7.80
C GLY A 22 14.51 14.05 -7.62
N PHE A 23 13.59 14.96 -7.91
CA PHE A 23 12.16 14.68 -7.86
C PHE A 23 11.74 13.68 -8.95
N LYS A 24 12.20 13.88 -10.21
CA LYS A 24 11.99 12.90 -11.29
C LYS A 24 12.53 11.51 -10.91
N ASN A 25 13.67 11.45 -10.22
CA ASN A 25 14.23 10.19 -9.74
C ASN A 25 13.34 9.51 -8.68
N LEU A 26 12.67 10.27 -7.79
CA LEU A 26 11.66 9.73 -6.87
C LEU A 26 10.50 9.10 -7.64
N LEU A 27 9.92 9.83 -8.61
CA LEU A 27 8.80 9.33 -9.42
C LEU A 27 9.19 8.08 -10.21
N LYS A 28 10.41 8.05 -10.78
CA LYS A 28 10.95 6.88 -11.47
C LYS A 28 11.07 5.66 -10.55
N LYS A 29 11.50 5.84 -9.30
CA LYS A 29 11.53 4.73 -8.32
C LYS A 29 10.13 4.21 -8.01
N ILE A 30 9.14 5.10 -7.80
CA ILE A 30 7.75 4.72 -7.57
C ILE A 30 7.18 3.99 -8.80
N HIS A 31 7.52 4.43 -10.01
CA HIS A 31 7.08 3.76 -11.24
C HIS A 31 7.70 2.35 -11.36
N ILE A 32 9.00 2.22 -11.23
CA ILE A 32 9.73 0.95 -11.43
C ILE A 32 9.42 -0.04 -10.30
N TYR A 33 9.53 0.38 -9.05
CA TYR A 33 9.44 -0.50 -7.88
C TYR A 33 8.06 -0.47 -7.20
N GLY A 34 7.22 0.52 -7.52
CA GLY A 34 5.96 0.77 -6.84
C GLY A 34 6.11 1.50 -5.50
N PHE A 35 7.35 1.73 -5.02
CA PHE A 35 7.61 2.45 -3.77
C PHE A 35 9.02 3.04 -3.72
N ALA A 36 9.22 3.96 -2.78
CA ALA A 36 10.52 4.53 -2.45
C ALA A 36 10.59 4.90 -0.96
N VAL A 37 11.80 5.05 -0.42
CA VAL A 37 12.06 5.54 0.93
C VAL A 37 12.88 6.83 0.85
N VAL A 38 12.28 7.93 1.31
CA VAL A 38 12.96 9.23 1.41
C VAL A 38 13.62 9.33 2.79
N ARG A 39 14.92 9.56 2.82
CA ARG A 39 15.73 9.69 4.03
C ARG A 39 15.99 11.14 4.40
N ASN A 40 16.27 11.39 5.67
CA ASN A 40 16.61 12.70 6.22
C ASN A 40 15.48 13.74 6.09
N CYS A 41 14.22 13.28 6.20
CA CYS A 41 13.07 14.15 6.35
C CYS A 41 13.03 14.78 7.76
N SER A 42 12.41 15.96 7.89
CA SER A 42 12.00 16.45 9.22
C SER A 42 10.97 15.48 9.81
N LYS A 43 11.05 15.27 11.14
CA LYS A 43 10.25 14.26 11.86
C LYS A 43 8.84 14.74 12.19
N ASN A 44 8.21 15.50 11.29
CA ASN A 44 6.90 16.12 11.45
C ASN A 44 6.11 16.13 10.13
N LEU A 45 4.85 16.55 10.18
CA LEU A 45 3.95 16.61 9.04
C LEU A 45 4.44 17.48 7.87
N ASN A 46 5.29 18.49 8.12
CA ASN A 46 5.75 19.40 7.06
C ASN A 46 6.47 18.65 5.92
N SER A 47 7.28 17.64 6.26
CA SER A 47 7.94 16.83 5.22
C SER A 47 6.95 16.00 4.40
N VAL A 48 5.92 15.47 5.05
CA VAL A 48 4.85 14.70 4.38
C VAL A 48 4.10 15.62 3.42
N GLU A 49 3.67 16.78 3.93
CA GLU A 49 2.91 17.77 3.16
C GLU A 49 3.72 18.32 1.97
N TYR A 50 5.00 18.63 2.18
CA TYR A 50 5.88 19.10 1.13
C TYR A 50 6.01 18.11 -0.03
N ILE A 51 6.25 16.82 0.28
CA ILE A 51 6.37 15.78 -0.75
C ILE A 51 5.00 15.56 -1.43
N ALA A 52 3.92 15.53 -0.66
CA ALA A 52 2.58 15.35 -1.20
C ALA A 52 2.22 16.47 -2.19
N LYS A 53 2.44 17.74 -1.82
CA LYS A 53 2.16 18.91 -2.68
C LYS A 53 2.99 18.94 -3.95
N LYS A 54 4.19 18.35 -3.95
CA LYS A 54 5.00 18.22 -5.18
C LYS A 54 4.44 17.20 -6.17
N ILE A 55 3.72 16.18 -5.67
CA ILE A 55 3.10 15.15 -6.50
C ILE A 55 1.70 15.59 -6.94
N GLY A 56 0.96 16.24 -6.02
CA GLY A 56 -0.40 16.65 -6.25
C GLY A 56 -1.01 17.29 -5.00
N TYR A 57 -2.22 16.92 -4.66
CA TYR A 57 -2.91 17.40 -3.47
C TYR A 57 -3.13 16.28 -2.44
N VAL A 58 -3.16 16.66 -1.18
CA VAL A 58 -3.47 15.73 -0.09
C VAL A 58 -4.96 15.36 -0.17
N ARG A 59 -5.23 14.07 -0.24
CA ARG A 59 -6.60 13.56 -0.27
C ARG A 59 -7.23 13.63 1.11
N ASN A 60 -8.40 14.25 1.22
CA ASN A 60 -9.25 14.09 2.38
C ASN A 60 -9.92 12.70 2.36
N SER A 61 -9.73 11.95 3.43
CA SER A 61 -10.34 10.65 3.69
C SER A 61 -11.19 10.70 4.96
N ILE A 62 -11.79 9.59 5.35
CA ILE A 62 -12.47 9.45 6.64
C ILE A 62 -11.52 9.69 7.84
N PHE A 63 -10.21 9.61 7.63
CA PHE A 63 -9.17 9.90 8.63
C PHE A 63 -8.65 11.34 8.56
N GLY A 64 -9.25 12.21 7.74
CA GLY A 64 -8.78 13.55 7.42
C GLY A 64 -7.78 13.56 6.27
N GLY A 65 -7.07 14.70 6.10
CA GLY A 65 -6.05 14.86 5.07
C GLY A 65 -4.67 14.41 5.55
N LEU A 66 -4.00 15.27 6.32
CA LEU A 66 -2.75 14.91 7.01
C LEU A 66 -3.09 14.31 8.38
N TRP A 67 -2.51 13.19 8.72
CA TRP A 67 -2.78 12.50 9.97
C TRP A 67 -1.50 12.05 10.67
N THR A 68 -1.59 11.91 11.99
CA THR A 68 -0.57 11.28 12.82
C THR A 68 -1.21 10.19 13.65
N PHE A 69 -0.51 9.10 13.88
CA PHE A 69 -0.94 8.09 14.83
C PHE A 69 0.24 7.56 15.63
N GLU A 70 -0.08 7.21 16.84
CA GLU A 70 0.78 6.51 17.78
C GLU A 70 0.03 5.25 18.21
N SER A 71 0.75 4.16 18.46
CA SER A 71 0.12 2.91 18.87
C SER A 71 -0.74 3.12 20.11
N ASN A 72 -2.03 2.85 19.98
CA ASN A 72 -3.03 3.02 21.04
C ASN A 72 -4.10 1.93 20.91
N ASN A 73 -4.11 0.99 21.84
CA ASN A 73 -5.05 -0.14 21.83
C ASN A 73 -6.53 0.22 22.05
N LYS A 74 -6.86 1.52 22.20
CA LYS A 74 -8.25 1.99 22.40
C LYS A 74 -8.98 2.31 21.09
N LYS A 75 -8.30 2.31 19.94
CA LYS A 75 -8.91 2.59 18.64
C LYS A 75 -9.20 1.31 17.86
N ALA A 76 -10.34 1.29 17.16
CA ALA A 76 -10.82 0.12 16.41
C ALA A 76 -9.99 -0.19 15.15
N ASP A 77 -9.31 0.80 14.56
CA ASP A 77 -8.49 0.62 13.36
C ASP A 77 -7.22 -0.18 13.68
N SER A 78 -6.96 -1.20 12.88
CA SER A 78 -5.81 -2.09 13.00
C SER A 78 -4.45 -1.38 12.94
N ALA A 79 -4.36 -0.19 12.32
CA ALA A 79 -3.15 0.62 12.28
C ALA A 79 -2.64 1.04 13.67
N TYR A 80 -3.54 1.17 14.65
CA TYR A 80 -3.20 1.52 16.03
C TYR A 80 -2.79 0.33 16.90
N SER A 81 -3.01 -0.90 16.44
CA SER A 81 -2.63 -2.10 17.17
C SER A 81 -1.10 -2.32 17.10
N ASN A 82 -0.56 -3.09 18.02
CA ASN A 82 0.84 -3.53 18.02
C ASN A 82 1.03 -4.93 17.41
N GLN A 83 -0.05 -5.56 16.98
CA GLN A 83 -0.03 -6.86 16.32
C GLN A 83 0.51 -6.76 14.88
N GLU A 84 0.89 -7.90 14.32
CA GLU A 84 1.29 -7.96 12.92
C GLU A 84 0.12 -7.57 12.01
N LEU A 85 0.42 -6.71 11.03
CA LEU A 85 -0.47 -6.44 9.90
C LEU A 85 0.09 -7.12 8.65
N ARG A 86 -0.63 -8.12 8.17
CA ARG A 86 -0.26 -8.83 6.94
C ARG A 86 -0.34 -7.92 5.72
N PRO A 87 0.40 -8.23 4.65
CA PRO A 87 0.36 -7.46 3.41
C PRO A 87 -1.06 -7.26 2.89
N HIS A 88 -1.46 -5.99 2.69
CA HIS A 88 -2.78 -5.57 2.21
C HIS A 88 -2.67 -4.27 1.42
N THR A 89 -3.73 -3.91 0.72
CA THR A 89 -3.93 -2.58 0.14
C THR A 89 -5.01 -1.85 0.92
N ASP A 90 -4.85 -0.53 1.07
CA ASP A 90 -5.79 0.29 1.83
C ASP A 90 -7.08 0.59 1.08
N SER A 91 -8.14 0.81 1.87
CA SER A 91 -9.45 1.32 1.43
C SER A 91 -10.11 0.46 0.34
N THR A 92 -10.07 -0.87 0.50
CA THR A 92 -10.78 -1.78 -0.41
C THR A 92 -12.30 -1.58 -0.39
N TYR A 93 -12.81 -0.90 0.60
CA TYR A 93 -14.20 -0.48 0.79
C TYR A 93 -14.56 0.85 0.11
N SER A 94 -13.60 1.56 -0.50
CA SER A 94 -13.85 2.81 -1.22
C SER A 94 -13.87 2.59 -2.72
N ASN A 95 -14.84 3.15 -3.45
CA ASN A 95 -14.91 3.08 -4.92
C ASN A 95 -13.68 3.71 -5.57
N ASP A 96 -13.17 4.79 -5.00
CA ASP A 96 -11.92 5.42 -5.36
C ASP A 96 -10.89 5.20 -4.24
N ALA A 97 -10.14 4.09 -4.30
CA ALA A 97 -9.08 3.81 -3.35
C ALA A 97 -7.90 4.77 -3.55
N PRO A 98 -7.19 5.20 -2.47
CA PRO A 98 -6.01 6.05 -2.59
C PRO A 98 -4.98 5.49 -3.57
N GLY A 99 -4.40 6.37 -4.40
CA GLY A 99 -3.36 5.99 -5.36
C GLY A 99 -2.00 5.83 -4.70
N LEU A 100 -1.59 6.83 -3.91
CA LEU A 100 -0.37 6.80 -3.12
C LEU A 100 -0.66 6.91 -1.64
N GLN A 101 0.19 6.31 -0.83
CA GLN A 101 0.26 6.52 0.60
C GLN A 101 1.67 6.94 1.00
N LEU A 102 1.75 7.92 1.87
CA LEU A 102 2.96 8.42 2.49
C LEU A 102 2.95 8.07 3.98
N LEU A 103 4.02 7.48 4.49
CA LEU A 103 4.20 7.08 5.89
C LEU A 103 5.58 7.54 6.39
N LEU A 104 5.62 8.60 7.20
CA LEU A 104 6.83 9.11 7.84
C LEU A 104 6.96 8.53 9.25
N CYS A 105 8.12 8.00 9.58
CA CYS A 105 8.46 7.67 10.95
C CYS A 105 8.90 8.95 11.70
N CYS A 106 8.08 9.39 12.67
CA CYS A 106 8.40 10.55 13.51
C CYS A 106 9.17 10.16 14.78
N LYS A 107 8.81 9.03 15.39
CA LYS A 107 9.47 8.47 16.57
C LYS A 107 9.47 6.95 16.50
N TYR A 108 10.58 6.35 16.89
CA TYR A 108 10.72 4.91 17.01
C TYR A 108 11.53 4.59 18.28
N ASP A 109 10.83 4.08 19.27
CA ASP A 109 11.36 3.59 20.54
C ASP A 109 10.66 2.24 20.80
N ALA A 110 11.03 1.26 19.97
CA ALA A 110 10.31 -0.01 19.90
C ALA A 110 11.24 -1.16 19.48
N LYS A 111 10.76 -2.38 19.65
CA LYS A 111 11.37 -3.60 19.10
C LYS A 111 10.42 -4.20 18.07
N GLY A 112 10.89 -4.54 16.86
CA GLY A 112 10.09 -5.06 15.75
C GLY A 112 9.37 -3.96 14.97
N GLY A 113 8.24 -4.25 14.34
CA GLY A 113 7.44 -3.28 13.58
C GLY A 113 8.06 -2.86 12.26
N ASP A 114 8.83 -3.74 11.64
CA ASP A 114 9.35 -3.56 10.29
C ASP A 114 8.22 -3.38 9.28
N SER A 115 8.35 -2.42 8.41
CA SER A 115 7.47 -2.24 7.27
C SER A 115 7.69 -3.37 6.28
N ILE A 116 6.60 -3.92 5.77
CA ILE A 116 6.57 -5.03 4.81
C ILE A 116 6.00 -4.51 3.50
N MET A 117 6.72 -4.70 2.39
CA MET A 117 6.26 -4.32 1.05
C MET A 117 6.26 -5.54 0.14
N VAL A 118 5.19 -5.72 -0.64
CA VAL A 118 5.01 -6.83 -1.58
C VAL A 118 4.51 -6.31 -2.91
N ASP A 119 5.22 -6.62 -4.00
CA ASP A 119 4.74 -6.26 -5.35
C ASP A 119 3.57 -7.16 -5.78
N GLY A 120 2.36 -6.65 -5.64
CA GLY A 120 1.15 -7.36 -6.00
C GLY A 120 1.05 -7.69 -7.49
N PHE A 121 1.64 -6.88 -8.38
CA PHE A 121 1.68 -7.19 -9.81
C PHE A 121 2.63 -8.36 -10.09
N LYS A 122 3.74 -8.45 -9.36
CA LYS A 122 4.63 -9.62 -9.45
C LYS A 122 3.92 -10.89 -9.00
N LEU A 123 3.20 -10.85 -7.87
CA LEU A 123 2.39 -11.99 -7.42
C LEU A 123 1.32 -12.36 -8.45
N ALA A 124 0.56 -11.39 -8.94
CA ALA A 124 -0.49 -11.60 -9.94
C ALA A 124 0.08 -12.28 -11.21
N ASN A 125 1.26 -11.84 -11.66
CA ASN A 125 1.92 -12.45 -12.81
C ASN A 125 2.35 -13.90 -12.56
N GLU A 126 2.90 -14.21 -11.40
CA GLU A 126 3.27 -15.59 -11.06
C GLU A 126 2.04 -16.50 -10.90
N ILE A 127 0.94 -15.98 -10.34
CA ILE A 127 -0.34 -16.71 -10.25
C ILE A 127 -0.91 -16.94 -11.66
N LYS A 128 -0.83 -15.93 -12.55
CA LYS A 128 -1.24 -16.08 -13.96
C LYS A 128 -0.51 -17.23 -14.66
N GLN A 129 0.77 -17.37 -14.40
CA GLN A 129 1.61 -18.42 -14.98
C GLN A 129 1.37 -19.80 -14.38
N LYS A 130 1.35 -19.89 -13.04
CA LYS A 130 1.38 -21.16 -12.32
C LYS A 130 -0.02 -21.69 -11.95
N TYR A 131 -1.01 -20.80 -11.78
CA TYR A 131 -2.33 -21.12 -11.23
C TYR A 131 -3.46 -20.47 -12.06
N LYS A 132 -3.52 -20.78 -13.36
CA LYS A 132 -4.44 -20.14 -14.33
C LYS A 132 -5.90 -20.07 -13.86
N LYS A 133 -6.42 -21.16 -13.24
CA LYS A 133 -7.80 -21.19 -12.71
C LYS A 133 -7.99 -20.18 -11.56
N HIS A 134 -7.03 -20.07 -10.65
CA HIS A 134 -7.09 -19.11 -9.56
C HIS A 134 -6.95 -17.68 -10.07
N PHE A 135 -6.06 -17.44 -11.04
CA PHE A 135 -5.95 -16.15 -11.70
C PHE A 135 -7.29 -15.69 -12.28
N LYS A 136 -7.96 -16.56 -13.09
CA LYS A 136 -9.29 -16.26 -13.64
C LYS A 136 -10.32 -15.96 -12.54
N THR A 137 -10.28 -16.67 -11.42
CA THR A 137 -11.16 -16.39 -10.27
C THR A 137 -10.86 -15.03 -9.67
N LEU A 138 -9.58 -14.69 -9.41
CA LEU A 138 -9.18 -13.43 -8.79
C LEU A 138 -9.41 -12.19 -9.68
N THR A 139 -9.46 -12.37 -11.00
CA THR A 139 -9.76 -11.27 -11.96
C THR A 139 -11.26 -11.09 -12.21
N ASN A 140 -12.05 -12.16 -12.17
CA ASN A 140 -13.47 -12.11 -12.59
C ASN A 140 -14.46 -12.05 -11.41
N THR A 141 -14.00 -12.37 -10.19
CA THR A 141 -14.85 -12.36 -9.00
C THR A 141 -14.77 -11.03 -8.29
N LYS A 142 -15.87 -10.26 -8.28
CA LYS A 142 -15.97 -9.02 -7.52
C LYS A 142 -16.15 -9.33 -6.04
N VAL A 143 -15.28 -8.80 -5.23
CA VAL A 143 -15.24 -8.96 -3.78
C VAL A 143 -15.69 -7.67 -3.12
N LYS A 144 -16.52 -7.78 -2.09
CA LYS A 144 -16.99 -6.64 -1.31
C LYS A 144 -15.98 -6.33 -0.21
N GLY A 145 -15.46 -5.12 -0.20
CA GLY A 145 -14.85 -4.49 0.96
C GLY A 145 -15.91 -3.72 1.75
N SER A 146 -15.83 -3.70 3.06
CA SER A 146 -16.76 -2.99 3.93
C SER A 146 -16.02 -2.41 5.13
N TYR A 147 -16.31 -1.16 5.45
CA TYR A 147 -15.86 -0.48 6.66
C TYR A 147 -17.08 0.09 7.37
N ILE A 148 -17.21 -0.20 8.67
CA ILE A 148 -18.24 0.33 9.54
C ILE A 148 -17.54 0.79 10.80
N GLY A 149 -17.51 2.09 11.03
CA GLY A 149 -16.83 2.70 12.17
C GLY A 149 -16.82 4.21 12.06
N ASP A 150 -16.50 4.90 13.15
CA ASP A 150 -16.34 6.36 13.20
C ASP A 150 -17.53 7.14 12.58
N GLY A 151 -18.76 6.62 12.72
CA GLY A 151 -19.98 7.23 12.19
C GLY A 151 -20.20 7.07 10.68
N VAL A 152 -19.35 6.29 9.99
CA VAL A 152 -19.47 6.07 8.55
C VAL A 152 -19.64 4.59 8.20
N ARG A 153 -20.31 4.34 7.07
CA ARG A 153 -20.39 3.02 6.43
C ARG A 153 -19.98 3.16 4.97
N LEU A 154 -18.90 2.47 4.60
CA LEU A 154 -18.36 2.47 3.25
C LEU A 154 -18.33 1.05 2.69
N GLU A 155 -18.73 0.92 1.43
CA GLU A 155 -18.74 -0.36 0.74
C GLU A 155 -18.35 -0.19 -0.73
N ALA A 156 -17.50 -1.06 -1.24
CA ALA A 156 -17.17 -1.14 -2.65
C ALA A 156 -16.99 -2.59 -3.10
N LYS A 157 -17.18 -2.85 -4.39
CA LYS A 157 -17.00 -4.18 -4.98
C LYS A 157 -16.04 -4.11 -6.16
N ARG A 158 -14.95 -4.86 -6.11
CA ARG A 158 -13.99 -5.00 -7.21
C ARG A 158 -13.27 -6.35 -7.16
N PRO A 159 -12.65 -6.80 -8.26
CA PRO A 159 -11.82 -8.00 -8.22
C PRO A 159 -10.54 -7.76 -7.40
N ILE A 160 -9.94 -8.83 -6.90
CA ILE A 160 -8.63 -8.78 -6.24
C ILE A 160 -7.53 -8.31 -7.20
N ILE A 161 -7.59 -8.76 -8.46
CA ILE A 161 -6.69 -8.36 -9.54
C ILE A 161 -7.54 -7.70 -10.61
N LYS A 162 -7.42 -6.39 -10.76
CA LYS A 162 -8.06 -5.64 -11.85
C LYS A 162 -7.11 -5.53 -13.02
N LEU A 163 -7.61 -5.80 -14.21
CA LEU A 163 -6.93 -5.58 -15.48
C LEU A 163 -7.54 -4.38 -16.18
N ASN A 164 -6.73 -3.63 -16.93
CA ASN A 164 -7.22 -2.59 -17.84
C ASN A 164 -7.70 -3.20 -19.16
N GLU A 165 -8.20 -2.36 -20.07
CA GLU A 165 -8.72 -2.75 -21.37
C GLU A 165 -7.70 -3.49 -22.26
N LYS A 166 -6.40 -3.24 -22.05
CA LYS A 166 -5.29 -3.91 -22.74
C LYS A 166 -4.83 -5.20 -22.03
N ASN A 167 -5.59 -5.69 -21.02
CA ASN A 167 -5.25 -6.85 -20.20
C ASN A 167 -3.94 -6.70 -19.39
N ASN A 168 -3.46 -5.48 -19.14
CA ASN A 168 -2.38 -5.21 -18.22
C ASN A 168 -2.89 -5.07 -16.79
N PHE A 169 -2.03 -5.33 -15.80
CA PHE A 169 -2.37 -5.12 -14.39
C PHE A 169 -2.63 -3.63 -14.12
N ASP A 170 -3.80 -3.33 -13.58
CA ASP A 170 -4.24 -1.98 -13.26
C ASP A 170 -4.26 -1.73 -11.74
N GLN A 171 -4.87 -2.67 -10.99
CA GLN A 171 -4.98 -2.52 -9.54
C GLN A 171 -5.02 -3.87 -8.82
N ILE A 172 -4.36 -3.93 -7.67
CA ILE A 172 -4.57 -4.94 -6.64
C ILE A 172 -5.48 -4.35 -5.57
N SER A 173 -6.54 -5.08 -5.22
CA SER A 173 -7.46 -4.71 -4.14
C SER A 173 -7.59 -5.89 -3.18
N PHE A 174 -6.69 -5.98 -2.22
CA PHE A 174 -6.57 -7.10 -1.30
C PHE A 174 -6.41 -6.63 0.13
N ASN A 175 -7.43 -6.85 0.94
CA ASN A 175 -7.40 -6.62 2.38
C ASN A 175 -8.32 -7.62 3.09
N ASN A 176 -7.75 -8.53 3.86
CA ASN A 176 -8.52 -9.52 4.59
C ASN A 176 -9.21 -8.94 5.84
N TYR A 177 -8.77 -7.77 6.32
CA TYR A 177 -9.39 -7.09 7.48
C TYR A 177 -10.69 -6.39 7.08
N ASP A 178 -10.77 -5.84 5.85
CA ASP A 178 -11.93 -5.11 5.33
C ASP A 178 -12.86 -5.99 4.48
N ARG A 179 -12.45 -7.21 4.16
CA ARG A 179 -13.20 -8.07 3.26
C ARG A 179 -14.47 -8.58 3.92
N ALA A 180 -15.62 -8.19 3.37
CA ALA A 180 -16.91 -8.76 3.78
C ALA A 180 -17.00 -10.25 3.42
N PRO A 181 -17.82 -11.04 4.14
CA PRO A 181 -18.06 -12.44 3.81
C PRO A 181 -18.52 -12.60 2.35
N PHE A 182 -17.86 -13.49 1.63
CA PHE A 182 -18.22 -13.81 0.26
C PHE A 182 -19.29 -14.90 0.28
N ARG A 183 -20.49 -14.56 -0.23
CA ARG A 183 -21.66 -15.44 -0.27
C ARG A 183 -22.15 -15.55 -1.70
N GLU A 184 -21.85 -16.67 -2.33
CA GLU A 184 -22.28 -17.06 -3.67
C GLU A 184 -22.69 -18.54 -3.64
N THR A 185 -22.89 -19.16 -4.82
CA THR A 185 -23.09 -20.59 -4.87
C THR A 185 -21.93 -21.33 -4.24
N ASN A 186 -22.16 -22.51 -3.63
CA ASN A 186 -21.13 -23.27 -2.91
C ASN A 186 -19.84 -23.44 -3.73
N GLN A 187 -19.94 -23.80 -5.01
CA GLN A 187 -18.77 -24.00 -5.86
C GLN A 187 -18.00 -22.71 -6.14
N LYS A 188 -18.70 -21.59 -6.38
CA LYS A 188 -18.04 -20.28 -6.56
C LYS A 188 -17.34 -19.84 -5.29
N THR A 189 -17.97 -20.02 -4.14
CA THR A 189 -17.41 -19.72 -2.82
C THR A 189 -16.14 -20.53 -2.56
N ILE A 190 -16.18 -21.83 -2.79
CA ILE A 190 -15.02 -22.71 -2.62
C ILE A 190 -13.87 -22.28 -3.55
N ASN A 191 -14.15 -22.02 -4.82
CA ASN A 191 -13.15 -21.60 -5.78
C ASN A 191 -12.52 -20.25 -5.41
N PHE A 192 -13.33 -19.32 -4.93
CA PHE A 192 -12.87 -18.02 -4.46
C PHE A 192 -11.92 -18.18 -3.26
N TYR A 193 -12.32 -18.91 -2.22
CA TYR A 193 -11.48 -19.09 -1.03
C TYR A 193 -10.20 -19.88 -1.32
N LYS A 194 -10.21 -20.84 -2.24
CA LYS A 194 -8.99 -21.49 -2.73
C LYS A 194 -8.06 -20.51 -3.44
N ALA A 195 -8.58 -19.64 -4.30
CA ALA A 195 -7.79 -18.68 -5.05
C ALA A 195 -7.19 -17.60 -4.13
N ILE A 196 -7.99 -17.06 -3.19
CA ILE A 196 -7.50 -16.04 -2.25
C ILE A 196 -6.47 -16.62 -1.26
N LYS A 197 -6.60 -17.88 -0.86
CA LYS A 197 -5.61 -18.58 -0.03
C LYS A 197 -4.26 -18.67 -0.75
N VAL A 198 -4.24 -18.96 -2.05
CA VAL A 198 -2.99 -18.97 -2.83
C VAL A 198 -2.36 -17.58 -2.84
N PHE A 199 -3.15 -16.53 -3.11
CA PHE A 199 -2.67 -15.15 -3.13
C PHE A 199 -2.09 -14.73 -1.77
N ASP A 200 -2.84 -14.96 -0.69
CA ASP A 200 -2.42 -14.64 0.69
C ASP A 200 -1.16 -15.42 1.10
N THR A 201 -1.13 -16.73 0.82
CA THR A 201 0.03 -17.58 1.13
C THR A 201 1.30 -17.06 0.42
N MET A 202 1.20 -16.70 -0.85
CA MET A 202 2.35 -16.16 -1.59
C MET A 202 2.77 -14.79 -1.04
N ALA A 203 1.83 -13.89 -0.74
CA ALA A 203 2.12 -12.59 -0.16
C ALA A 203 2.87 -12.67 1.18
N ASN A 204 2.64 -13.74 1.93
CA ASN A 204 3.28 -13.96 3.23
C ASN A 204 4.61 -14.72 3.16
N GLN A 205 5.08 -15.14 1.97
CA GLN A 205 6.40 -15.74 1.81
C GLN A 205 7.50 -14.68 1.82
N LYS A 206 8.55 -14.90 2.62
CA LYS A 206 9.69 -13.95 2.78
C LYS A 206 10.31 -13.52 1.45
N GLN A 207 10.41 -14.40 0.47
CA GLN A 207 11.00 -14.09 -0.85
C GLN A 207 10.25 -12.99 -1.64
N TYR A 208 8.98 -12.71 -1.30
CA TYR A 208 8.18 -11.63 -1.92
C TYR A 208 8.12 -10.37 -1.08
N GLN A 209 8.68 -10.39 0.15
CA GLN A 209 8.57 -9.32 1.13
C GLN A 209 9.89 -8.56 1.23
N TRP A 210 9.93 -7.31 0.79
CA TRP A 210 10.93 -6.38 1.25
C TRP A 210 10.56 -5.92 2.65
N ARG A 211 11.52 -5.96 3.58
CA ARG A 211 11.31 -5.61 4.99
C ARG A 211 12.32 -4.58 5.45
N HIS A 212 11.85 -3.55 6.16
CA HIS A 212 12.69 -2.48 6.66
C HIS A 212 12.09 -1.81 7.90
N ILE A 213 12.88 -1.64 8.95
CA ILE A 213 12.49 -0.82 10.10
C ILE A 213 12.70 0.65 9.71
N LEU A 214 11.60 1.39 9.52
CA LEU A 214 11.67 2.82 9.25
C LEU A 214 12.25 3.55 10.46
N LYS A 215 13.36 4.28 10.24
CA LYS A 215 14.00 5.12 11.25
C LYS A 215 13.32 6.50 11.30
N PRO A 216 13.40 7.22 12.46
CA PRO A 216 12.90 8.59 12.52
C PRO A 216 13.53 9.47 11.43
N GLY A 217 12.67 10.12 10.62
CA GLY A 217 13.08 10.89 9.44
C GLY A 217 13.13 10.08 8.14
N GLU A 218 12.74 8.80 8.15
CA GLU A 218 12.50 8.03 6.92
C GLU A 218 11.00 8.06 6.57
N LEU A 219 10.70 8.43 5.32
CA LEU A 219 9.36 8.47 4.76
C LEU A 219 9.24 7.42 3.67
N LEU A 220 8.34 6.46 3.86
CA LEU A 220 7.94 5.47 2.88
C LEU A 220 6.82 6.05 2.02
N ILE A 221 6.97 6.02 0.70
CA ILE A 221 5.93 6.37 -0.27
C ILE A 221 5.70 5.20 -1.21
N PHE A 222 4.43 4.83 -1.44
CA PHE A 222 4.11 3.68 -2.27
C PHE A 222 2.79 3.80 -3.03
N ASN A 223 2.75 3.14 -4.19
CA ASN A 223 1.57 3.00 -5.04
C ASN A 223 0.66 1.90 -4.45
N ASN A 224 -0.39 2.31 -3.76
CA ASN A 224 -1.36 1.44 -3.11
C ASN A 224 -2.18 0.58 -4.09
N TRP A 225 -2.17 0.91 -5.39
CA TRP A 225 -2.83 0.10 -6.41
C TRP A 225 -1.94 -1.06 -6.89
N ARG A 226 -0.64 -1.04 -6.59
CA ARG A 226 0.31 -2.07 -7.00
C ARG A 226 0.91 -2.81 -5.82
N VAL A 227 1.38 -2.08 -4.82
CA VAL A 227 2.16 -2.62 -3.71
C VAL A 227 1.28 -2.83 -2.49
N MET A 228 1.24 -4.06 -2.02
CA MET A 228 0.67 -4.36 -0.71
C MET A 228 1.68 -4.00 0.36
N HIS A 229 1.18 -3.40 1.43
CA HIS A 229 2.00 -3.05 2.58
C HIS A 229 1.52 -3.78 3.83
N GLY A 230 2.43 -3.94 4.78
CA GLY A 230 2.17 -4.57 6.07
C GLY A 230 3.18 -4.10 7.10
N ARG A 231 3.09 -4.70 8.28
CA ARG A 231 3.97 -4.35 9.40
C ARG A 231 4.14 -5.57 10.30
N GLY A 232 5.36 -5.88 10.67
CA GLY A 232 5.65 -6.84 11.72
C GLY A 232 5.06 -6.42 13.08
N ALA A 233 4.81 -7.38 13.96
CA ALA A 233 4.45 -7.09 15.34
C ALA A 233 5.56 -6.30 16.04
N PHE A 234 5.20 -5.48 17.02
CA PHE A 234 6.16 -4.69 17.78
C PHE A 234 5.74 -4.47 19.23
N SER A 235 6.70 -4.09 20.04
CA SER A 235 6.49 -3.60 21.41
C SER A 235 7.20 -2.25 21.58
N GLY A 236 6.62 -1.35 22.38
CA GLY A 236 7.14 0.01 22.57
C GLY A 236 6.39 1.07 21.76
N ILE A 237 7.01 2.22 21.56
CA ILE A 237 6.38 3.42 21.01
C ILE A 237 6.80 3.65 19.56
N ARG A 238 5.82 3.76 18.66
CA ARG A 238 6.00 4.21 17.28
C ARG A 238 5.02 5.34 17.00
N LYS A 239 5.55 6.48 16.52
CA LYS A 239 4.75 7.60 16.04
C LYS A 239 4.97 7.78 14.56
N MET A 240 3.89 7.72 13.81
CA MET A 240 3.89 7.85 12.35
C MET A 240 3.07 9.08 11.96
N ALA A 241 3.44 9.68 10.85
CA ALA A 241 2.66 10.72 10.17
C ALA A 241 2.47 10.33 8.72
N GLY A 242 1.36 10.74 8.11
CA GLY A 242 1.12 10.38 6.72
C GLY A 242 -0.04 11.10 6.08
N CYS A 243 -0.26 10.74 4.82
CA CYS A 243 -1.40 11.16 4.03
C CYS A 243 -1.63 10.21 2.85
N TYR A 244 -2.74 10.42 2.18
CA TYR A 244 -3.06 9.81 0.89
C TYR A 244 -3.03 10.84 -0.23
N ILE A 245 -2.75 10.39 -1.45
CA ILE A 245 -2.82 11.15 -2.70
C ILE A 245 -3.62 10.32 -3.71
N ASN A 246 -4.42 10.96 -4.55
CA ASN A 246 -5.18 10.27 -5.59
C ASN A 246 -4.27 9.69 -6.67
N LYS A 247 -4.73 8.64 -7.34
CA LYS A 247 -3.97 7.97 -8.41
C LYS A 247 -3.67 8.90 -9.58
N ASP A 248 -4.61 9.74 -9.95
CA ASP A 248 -4.50 10.67 -11.08
C ASP A 248 -3.34 11.65 -10.90
N CYS A 249 -3.12 12.14 -9.67
CA CYS A 249 -1.99 13.03 -9.39
C CYS A 249 -0.64 12.40 -9.77
N LEU A 250 -0.47 11.09 -9.51
CA LEU A 250 0.76 10.40 -9.88
C LEU A 250 0.94 10.32 -11.41
N LEU A 251 -0.15 10.06 -12.14
CA LEU A 251 -0.11 9.95 -13.61
C LEU A 251 0.28 11.28 -14.24
N TYR A 252 -0.44 12.36 -13.92
CA TYR A 252 -0.15 13.69 -14.46
C TYR A 252 1.25 14.20 -14.10
N THR A 253 1.72 13.95 -12.88
CA THR A 253 3.06 14.40 -12.46
C THR A 253 4.18 13.61 -13.12
N SER A 254 3.98 12.32 -13.40
CA SER A 254 4.97 11.53 -14.12
C SER A 254 5.09 11.95 -15.58
N ASP A 255 3.98 12.26 -16.24
CA ASP A 255 3.96 12.72 -17.64
C ASP A 255 4.59 14.11 -17.76
N ALA A 256 4.25 15.06 -16.87
CA ALA A 256 4.85 16.38 -16.82
C ALA A 256 6.34 16.40 -16.43
N ALA A 257 6.88 15.30 -15.91
CA ALA A 257 8.31 15.19 -15.59
C ALA A 257 9.14 14.68 -16.78
N ASP A 258 8.50 14.22 -17.86
CA ASP A 258 9.17 13.79 -19.09
C ASP A 258 9.31 14.94 -20.12
N ASP A 259 8.60 16.05 -19.94
CA ASP A 259 8.77 17.34 -20.62
C ASP A 259 9.80 18.22 -19.86
#